data_9565ba3fd61dc395e301e8f1f80a6a31
#
_entry.id   9565ba3fd61dc395e301e8f1f80a6a31
#
_cell.length_a   1.000
_cell.length_b   1.000
_cell.length_c   1.000
_cell.angle_alpha   90.00
_cell.angle_beta   90.00
_cell.angle_gamma   90.00
#
_symmetry.space_group_name_H-M   'P 1'
#
loop_
_entity.id
_entity.type
_entity.pdbx_description
1 polymer ?
#
loop_
_entity_poly.entity_id
_entity_poly.type
_entity_poly.pdbx_seq_one_letter_code
_entity_poly.pdbx_strand_id
1 'polypeptide(L)'
;MKVLIETFKASIDGLSMFVVTLSVCVLVYSSALYYAEINVPDRQIDSIPDAFWWAVITMTTVGYGDKVPKGFLGKVIGTACAVSGIMMLAIPVPIIAGHFNRFYAHMAGRGTKIRRLTLLSTQ
;
A
#
# COMPACT_ATOMS: atom_id res chain seq x y z
N MET A 1 15.91 -10.99 -11.38
CA MET A 1 15.70 -11.49 -10.00
C MET A 1 16.49 -10.70 -8.98
N LYS A 2 17.81 -10.59 -9.14
CA LYS A 2 18.64 -9.84 -8.18
C LYS A 2 18.22 -8.37 -8.04
N VAL A 3 17.87 -7.71 -9.15
CA VAL A 3 17.44 -6.31 -9.14
C VAL A 3 16.17 -6.13 -8.33
N LEU A 4 15.19 -7.05 -8.46
CA LEU A 4 13.95 -6.99 -7.70
C LEU A 4 14.20 -7.18 -6.20
N ILE A 5 15.06 -8.11 -5.83
CA ILE A 5 15.39 -8.37 -4.42
C ILE A 5 16.12 -7.16 -3.82
N GLU A 6 17.08 -6.59 -4.53
CA GLU A 6 17.81 -5.42 -4.08
C GLU A 6 16.91 -4.19 -3.97
N THR A 7 16.01 -4.00 -4.93
CA THR A 7 15.01 -2.94 -4.89
C THR A 7 14.12 -3.09 -3.67
N PHE A 8 13.65 -4.30 -3.41
CA PHE A 8 12.82 -4.58 -2.25
C PHE A 8 13.56 -4.29 -0.95
N LYS A 9 14.81 -4.73 -0.83
CA LYS A 9 15.64 -4.46 0.35
C LYS A 9 15.88 -2.96 0.56
N ALA A 10 16.17 -2.24 -0.52
CA ALA A 10 16.37 -0.80 -0.44
C ALA A 10 15.10 -0.05 -0.05
N SER A 11 13.93 -0.63 -0.35
CA SER A 11 12.63 -0.02 -0.07
C SER A 11 12.07 -0.41 1.31
N ILE A 12 12.74 -1.26 2.08
CA ILE A 12 12.22 -1.76 3.36
C ILE A 12 11.85 -0.62 4.31
N ASP A 13 12.67 0.42 4.40
CA ASP A 13 12.39 1.54 5.31
C ASP A 13 11.09 2.25 4.92
N GLY A 14 10.89 2.53 3.64
CA GLY A 14 9.65 3.13 3.15
C GLY A 14 8.45 2.21 3.32
N LEU A 15 8.62 0.92 3.06
CA LEU A 15 7.57 -0.08 3.23
C LEU A 15 7.21 -0.27 4.70
N SER A 16 8.21 -0.22 5.60
CA SER A 16 7.99 -0.30 7.04
C SER A 16 7.10 0.85 7.52
N MET A 17 7.40 2.08 7.12
CA MET A 17 6.56 3.23 7.45
C MET A 17 5.16 3.09 6.88
N PHE A 18 5.04 2.59 5.66
CA PHE A 18 3.75 2.32 5.04
C PHE A 18 2.92 1.33 5.86
N VAL A 19 3.52 0.22 6.29
CA VAL A 19 2.83 -0.80 7.09
C VAL A 19 2.37 -0.22 8.42
N VAL A 20 3.21 0.57 9.10
CA VAL A 20 2.85 1.22 10.37
C VAL A 20 1.67 2.17 10.17
N THR A 21 1.73 3.03 9.14
CA THR A 21 0.66 3.98 8.84
C THR A 21 -0.64 3.24 8.48
N LEU A 22 -0.54 2.19 7.67
CA LEU A 22 -1.69 1.36 7.32
C LEU A 22 -2.34 0.75 8.57
N SER A 23 -1.53 0.24 9.49
CA SER A 23 -2.02 -0.34 10.74
C SER A 23 -2.77 0.69 11.58
N VAL A 24 -2.24 1.90 11.71
CA VAL A 24 -2.90 2.98 12.45
C VAL A 24 -4.23 3.35 11.77
N CYS A 25 -4.25 3.48 10.46
CA CYS A 25 -5.48 3.80 9.73
C CYS A 25 -6.52 2.70 9.86
N VAL A 26 -6.10 1.44 9.81
CA VAL A 26 -7.01 0.29 10.03
C VAL A 26 -7.64 0.37 11.41
N LEU A 27 -6.85 0.66 12.45
CA LEU A 27 -7.36 0.81 13.81
C LEU A 27 -8.39 1.94 13.90
N VAL A 28 -8.10 3.09 13.32
CA VAL A 28 -8.98 4.25 13.36
C VAL A 28 -10.29 3.96 12.62
N TYR A 29 -10.21 3.49 11.39
CA TYR A 29 -11.40 3.24 10.57
C TYR A 29 -12.23 2.09 11.08
N SER A 30 -11.61 1.03 11.59
CA SER A 30 -12.34 -0.10 12.15
C SER A 30 -13.11 0.29 13.41
N SER A 31 -12.50 1.08 14.28
CA SER A 31 -13.17 1.59 15.49
C SER A 31 -14.33 2.51 15.12
N ALA A 32 -14.12 3.42 14.19
CA ALA A 32 -15.16 4.33 13.72
C ALA A 32 -16.34 3.56 13.11
N LEU A 33 -16.03 2.57 12.27
CA LEU A 33 -17.07 1.75 11.64
C LEU A 33 -17.85 0.93 12.66
N TYR A 34 -17.16 0.33 13.62
CA TYR A 34 -17.80 -0.46 14.65
C TYR A 34 -18.83 0.39 15.41
N TYR A 35 -18.47 1.60 15.83
CA TYR A 35 -19.37 2.48 16.53
C TYR A 35 -20.50 2.98 15.64
N ALA A 36 -20.24 3.21 14.37
CA ALA A 36 -21.27 3.65 13.42
C ALA A 36 -22.31 2.56 13.15
N GLU A 37 -21.91 1.29 13.20
CA GLU A 37 -22.79 0.15 12.88
C GLU A 37 -23.42 -0.50 14.12
N ILE A 38 -23.04 -0.10 15.34
CA ILE A 38 -23.43 -0.80 16.57
C ILE A 38 -24.95 -0.85 16.76
N ASN A 39 -25.68 0.18 16.33
CA ASN A 39 -27.13 0.28 16.46
C ASN A 39 -27.88 -0.01 15.17
N VAL A 40 -27.17 -0.44 14.12
CA VAL A 40 -27.79 -0.71 12.82
C VAL A 40 -28.40 -2.11 12.83
N PRO A 41 -29.70 -2.27 12.48
CA PRO A 41 -30.27 -3.60 12.32
C PRO A 41 -29.61 -4.31 11.13
N ASP A 42 -29.50 -5.63 11.22
CA ASP A 42 -28.87 -6.47 10.19
C ASP A 42 -27.40 -6.14 9.93
N ARG A 43 -26.68 -5.58 10.93
CA ARG A 43 -25.27 -5.28 10.80
C ARG A 43 -24.48 -6.56 10.51
N GLN A 44 -23.47 -6.43 9.67
CA GLN A 44 -22.54 -7.52 9.37
C GLN A 44 -21.26 -7.43 10.21
N ILE A 45 -21.03 -6.27 10.84
CA ILE A 45 -19.84 -6.03 11.65
C ILE A 45 -20.24 -6.09 13.11
N ASP A 46 -19.97 -7.25 13.74
CA ASP A 46 -20.41 -7.55 15.10
C ASP A 46 -19.33 -7.26 16.15
N SER A 47 -18.08 -7.12 15.72
CA SER A 47 -16.94 -6.92 16.62
C SER A 47 -15.89 -6.03 15.98
N ILE A 48 -14.95 -5.54 16.78
CA ILE A 48 -13.82 -4.76 16.28
C ILE A 48 -12.92 -5.60 15.36
N PRO A 49 -12.60 -6.89 15.65
CA PRO A 49 -11.88 -7.73 14.68
C PRO A 49 -12.56 -7.89 13.33
N ASP A 50 -13.89 -7.97 13.29
CA ASP A 50 -14.63 -7.99 12.02
C ASP A 50 -14.41 -6.68 11.26
N ALA A 51 -14.39 -5.56 11.97
CA ALA A 51 -14.14 -4.25 11.38
C ALA A 51 -12.69 -4.14 10.87
N PHE A 52 -11.72 -4.74 11.56
CA PHE A 52 -10.34 -4.81 11.08
C PHE A 52 -10.26 -5.52 9.73
N TRP A 53 -10.90 -6.66 9.61
CA TRP A 53 -10.96 -7.42 8.36
C TRP A 53 -11.52 -6.55 7.24
N TRP A 54 -12.67 -5.91 7.50
CA TRP A 54 -13.30 -5.02 6.53
C TRP A 54 -12.36 -3.87 6.12
N ALA A 55 -11.70 -3.24 7.09
CA ALA A 55 -10.83 -2.09 6.82
C ALA A 55 -9.63 -2.50 5.97
N VAL A 56 -8.98 -3.61 6.29
CA VAL A 56 -7.84 -4.13 5.51
C VAL A 56 -8.28 -4.44 4.08
N ILE A 57 -9.38 -5.16 3.91
CA ILE A 57 -9.90 -5.54 2.59
C ILE A 57 -10.30 -4.30 1.79
N THR A 58 -10.83 -3.28 2.44
CA THR A 58 -11.23 -2.03 1.77
C THR A 58 -10.01 -1.20 1.38
N MET A 59 -9.07 -1.01 2.29
CA MET A 59 -7.89 -0.17 2.04
C MET A 59 -6.94 -0.77 1.01
N THR A 60 -6.85 -2.10 0.97
CA THR A 60 -6.02 -2.79 -0.02
C THR A 60 -6.71 -2.97 -1.37
N THR A 61 -7.93 -2.45 -1.53
CA THR A 61 -8.74 -2.52 -2.74
C THR A 61 -9.16 -3.94 -3.16
N VAL A 62 -9.06 -4.93 -2.26
CA VAL A 62 -9.50 -6.30 -2.53
C VAL A 62 -11.02 -6.36 -2.66
N GLY A 63 -11.73 -5.83 -1.66
CA GLY A 63 -13.18 -5.66 -1.74
C GLY A 63 -13.98 -6.96 -1.86
N TYR A 64 -13.72 -7.95 -0.99
CA TYR A 64 -14.46 -9.21 -1.04
C TYR A 64 -15.97 -9.03 -0.88
N GLY A 65 -16.40 -8.02 -0.11
CA GLY A 65 -17.83 -7.79 0.10
C GLY A 65 -18.49 -8.73 1.10
N ASP A 66 -17.72 -9.54 1.82
CA ASP A 66 -18.22 -10.45 2.84
C ASP A 66 -18.69 -9.72 4.11
N LYS A 67 -18.04 -8.62 4.43
CA LYS A 67 -18.40 -7.71 5.53
C LYS A 67 -18.51 -6.30 4.98
N VAL A 68 -19.69 -5.71 5.06
CA VAL A 68 -19.94 -4.36 4.54
C VAL A 68 -20.75 -3.55 5.52
N PRO A 69 -20.59 -2.21 5.56
CA PRO A 69 -21.46 -1.36 6.38
C PRO A 69 -22.88 -1.31 5.80
N LYS A 70 -23.85 -1.35 6.66
CA LYS A 70 -25.26 -1.28 6.27
C LYS A 70 -25.88 0.09 6.53
N GLY A 71 -25.37 0.84 7.53
CA GLY A 71 -25.88 2.15 7.88
C GLY A 71 -25.31 3.26 7.01
N PHE A 72 -26.00 4.39 6.97
CA PHE A 72 -25.56 5.56 6.20
C PHE A 72 -24.19 6.07 6.69
N LEU A 73 -24.06 6.24 8.02
CA LEU A 73 -22.81 6.73 8.61
C LEU A 73 -21.64 5.75 8.34
N GLY A 74 -21.91 4.45 8.43
CA GLY A 74 -20.92 3.43 8.09
C GLY A 74 -20.48 3.50 6.63
N LYS A 75 -21.40 3.79 5.72
CA LYS A 75 -21.07 3.96 4.29
C LYS A 75 -20.22 5.21 4.06
N VAL A 76 -20.47 6.30 4.78
CA VAL A 76 -19.64 7.52 4.72
C VAL A 76 -18.22 7.21 5.21
N ILE A 77 -18.10 6.52 6.34
CA ILE A 77 -16.80 6.10 6.87
C ILE A 77 -16.11 5.16 5.89
N GLY A 78 -16.85 4.24 5.29
CA GLY A 78 -16.30 3.33 4.28
C GLY A 78 -15.77 4.06 3.05
N THR A 79 -16.46 5.09 2.60
CA THR A 79 -16.00 5.92 1.48
C THR A 79 -14.69 6.63 1.83
N ALA A 80 -14.60 7.22 3.02
CA ALA A 80 -13.39 7.87 3.49
C ALA A 80 -12.24 6.86 3.61
N CYS A 81 -12.52 5.67 4.10
CA CYS A 81 -11.56 4.58 4.21
C CYS A 81 -11.01 4.17 2.83
N ALA A 82 -11.89 3.99 1.86
CA ALA A 82 -11.50 3.61 0.51
C ALA A 82 -10.62 4.66 -0.16
N VAL A 83 -10.98 5.94 -0.03
CA VAL A 83 -10.18 7.05 -0.58
C VAL A 83 -8.82 7.11 0.11
N SER A 84 -8.78 6.98 1.44
CA SER A 84 -7.52 6.96 2.19
C SER A 84 -6.63 5.80 1.77
N GLY A 85 -7.22 4.64 1.52
CA GLY A 85 -6.49 3.46 1.04
C GLY A 85 -5.82 3.70 -0.30
N ILE A 86 -6.54 4.30 -1.25
CA ILE A 86 -5.99 4.63 -2.56
C ILE A 86 -4.82 5.61 -2.42
N MET A 87 -4.98 6.64 -1.61
CA MET A 87 -3.94 7.63 -1.37
C MET A 87 -2.71 7.01 -0.71
N MET A 88 -2.91 6.09 0.23
CA MET A 88 -1.82 5.39 0.89
C MET A 88 -1.04 4.48 -0.06
N LEU A 89 -1.73 3.80 -0.96
CA LEU A 89 -1.07 2.93 -1.95
C LEU A 89 -0.20 3.74 -2.91
N ALA A 90 -0.47 5.02 -3.06
CA ALA A 90 0.33 5.91 -3.90
C ALA A 90 1.71 6.22 -3.29
N ILE A 91 1.93 5.96 -2.01
CA ILE A 91 3.21 6.25 -1.34
C ILE A 91 4.29 5.18 -1.67
N PRO A 92 4.04 3.87 -1.50
CA PRO A 92 5.09 2.86 -1.74
C PRO A 92 5.39 2.64 -3.22
N VAL A 93 4.41 2.84 -4.11
CA VAL A 93 4.59 2.59 -5.54
C VAL A 93 5.69 3.47 -6.15
N PRO A 94 5.69 4.81 -5.98
CA PRO A 94 6.81 5.64 -6.46
C PRO A 94 8.13 5.33 -5.79
N ILE A 95 8.14 4.96 -4.51
CA ILE A 95 9.36 4.60 -3.79
C ILE A 95 10.00 3.36 -4.40
N ILE A 96 9.22 2.31 -4.63
CA ILE A 96 9.69 1.07 -5.24
C ILE A 96 10.14 1.33 -6.68
N ALA A 97 9.35 2.07 -7.44
CA ALA A 97 9.69 2.43 -8.83
C ALA A 97 10.96 3.27 -8.89
N GLY A 98 11.14 4.21 -7.96
CA GLY A 98 12.33 5.03 -7.87
C GLY A 98 13.59 4.21 -7.61
N HIS A 99 13.53 3.28 -6.66
CA HIS A 99 14.65 2.37 -6.37
C HIS A 99 14.94 1.45 -7.55
N PHE A 100 13.90 0.90 -8.17
CA PHE A 100 14.05 0.06 -9.35
C PHE A 100 14.74 0.83 -10.49
N ASN A 101 14.28 2.05 -10.76
CA ASN A 101 14.83 2.90 -11.81
C ASN A 101 16.31 3.26 -11.52
N ARG A 102 16.64 3.50 -10.25
CA ARG A 102 18.02 3.76 -9.85
C ARG A 102 18.95 2.59 -10.17
N PHE A 103 18.54 1.39 -9.75
CA PHE A 103 19.34 0.19 -10.02
C PHE A 103 19.47 -0.05 -11.51
N TYR A 104 18.38 0.08 -12.26
CA TYR A 104 18.39 -0.08 -13.71
C TYR A 104 19.29 0.96 -14.38
N ALA A 105 19.19 2.22 -14.01
CA ALA A 105 20.02 3.29 -14.54
C ALA A 105 21.50 3.09 -14.21
N HIS A 106 21.79 2.62 -12.99
CA HIS A 106 23.16 2.32 -12.57
C HIS A 106 23.78 1.20 -13.41
N MET A 107 23.03 0.13 -13.65
CA MET A 107 23.49 -0.98 -14.50
C MET A 107 23.68 -0.52 -15.95
N ALA A 108 22.76 0.27 -16.49
CA ALA A 108 22.88 0.83 -17.84
C ALA A 108 24.06 1.80 -17.94
N GLY A 109 24.29 2.62 -16.91
CA GLY A 109 25.42 3.53 -16.84
C GLY A 109 26.77 2.80 -16.85
N ARG A 110 26.87 1.70 -16.12
CA ARG A 110 28.07 0.86 -16.13
C ARG A 110 28.32 0.28 -17.50
N GLY A 111 27.31 -0.25 -18.15
CA GLY A 111 27.42 -0.80 -19.50
C GLY A 111 27.92 0.24 -20.50
N THR A 112 27.36 1.45 -20.45
CA THR A 112 27.76 2.56 -21.30
C THR A 112 29.20 2.97 -21.05
N LYS A 113 29.61 3.06 -19.77
CA LYS A 113 30.98 3.41 -19.41
C LYS A 113 31.98 2.39 -19.92
N ILE A 114 31.72 1.11 -19.73
CA ILE A 114 32.58 0.02 -20.22
C ILE A 114 32.68 0.11 -21.74
N ARG A 115 31.58 0.31 -22.44
CA ARG A 115 31.57 0.43 -23.89
C ARG A 115 32.41 1.61 -24.36
N ARG A 116 32.33 2.77 -23.72
CA ARG A 116 33.17 3.94 -24.03
C ARG A 116 34.64 3.64 -23.84
N LEU A 117 35.01 3.02 -22.72
CA LEU A 117 36.39 2.68 -22.43
C LEU A 117 36.96 1.70 -23.48
N THR A 118 36.16 0.72 -23.88
CA THR A 118 36.53 -0.23 -24.93
C THR A 118 36.79 0.48 -26.26
N LEU A 119 35.91 1.40 -26.65
CA LEU A 119 36.07 2.16 -27.89
C LEU A 119 37.30 3.04 -27.85
N LEU A 120 37.63 3.65 -26.71
CA LEU A 120 38.83 4.47 -26.56
C LEU A 120 40.11 3.65 -26.63
N SER A 121 40.09 2.42 -26.11
CA SER A 121 41.25 1.54 -26.10
C SER A 121 41.58 0.99 -27.50
N THR A 122 40.59 0.99 -28.43
CA THR A 122 40.81 0.51 -29.80
C THR A 122 41.30 1.61 -30.76
N GLN A 123 41.35 2.87 -30.33
CA GLN A 123 41.87 3.99 -31.07
C GLN A 123 43.35 4.23 -30.74
#